data_bebb4cd3d62e0332b0ac76644271403f
#
_entry.id   bebb4cd3d62e0332b0ac76644271403f
#
_cell.length_a   1.000
_cell.length_b   1.000
_cell.length_c   1.000
_cell.angle_alpha   90.00
_cell.angle_beta   90.00
_cell.angle_gamma   90.00
#
_symmetry.space_group_name_H-M   'P 1'
#
loop_
_entity.id
_entity.type
_entity.pdbx_description
1 polymer ?
#
loop_
_entity_poly.entity_id
_entity_poly.type
_entity_poly.pdbx_seq_one_letter_code
_entity_poly.pdbx_strand_id
1 'polypeptide(L)'
;MNSSADESDSGAPLPDFRTQGLQLQTIAPALGVINQKASPDYLDYDVKGRGIFSTMFANSGMAYLLGISAGGIYGFRQGLAATPSTRFRVQVNSVLNHCGRYGSRAGNALGVFAVLYSFYEGVSDRYEPEELLGLTRQYPSLAAFISPVFGATMASATYYAPSGIRVAALAGGLGAASVAVTYGGYKMLGIPYGKLGFLFL
;
A
#
# COMPACT_ATOMS: atom_id res chain seq x y z
N MET A 1 70.53 -32.74 -37.17
CA MET A 1 70.32 -32.87 -35.75
C MET A 1 69.48 -31.69 -35.30
N ASN A 2 68.21 -31.86 -35.39
CA ASN A 2 67.23 -30.87 -34.98
C ASN A 2 66.41 -31.46 -33.86
N SER A 3 66.54 -30.90 -32.71
CA SER A 3 65.64 -31.18 -31.57
C SER A 3 64.68 -29.99 -31.48
N SER A 4 63.50 -30.20 -31.96
CA SER A 4 62.36 -29.31 -31.74
C SER A 4 61.69 -29.75 -30.47
N ALA A 5 61.84 -28.96 -29.43
CA ALA A 5 61.06 -29.09 -28.21
C ALA A 5 59.65 -28.59 -28.50
N ASP A 6 58.73 -29.53 -28.51
CA ASP A 6 57.29 -29.24 -28.58
C ASP A 6 56.83 -28.89 -27.17
N GLU A 7 56.75 -27.62 -26.89
CA GLU A 7 56.20 -27.08 -25.67
C GLU A 7 54.66 -27.05 -25.84
N SER A 8 54.02 -28.12 -25.47
CA SER A 8 52.56 -28.19 -25.35
C SER A 8 52.13 -27.31 -24.19
N ASP A 9 51.86 -26.05 -24.50
CA ASP A 9 51.13 -25.16 -23.64
C ASP A 9 49.69 -25.68 -23.48
N SER A 10 49.52 -26.54 -22.46
CA SER A 10 48.23 -26.94 -22.01
C SER A 10 47.58 -25.81 -21.18
N GLY A 11 47.38 -24.68 -21.79
CA GLY A 11 46.55 -23.62 -21.30
C GLY A 11 45.16 -24.19 -21.14
N ALA A 12 44.74 -24.50 -19.94
CA ALA A 12 43.35 -24.82 -19.64
C ALA A 12 42.48 -23.69 -20.24
N PRO A 13 41.49 -24.03 -21.05
CA PRO A 13 40.65 -23.00 -21.64
C PRO A 13 40.06 -22.12 -20.52
N LEU A 14 40.27 -20.82 -20.62
CA LEU A 14 39.69 -19.86 -19.67
C LEU A 14 38.19 -20.14 -19.55
N PRO A 15 37.65 -20.23 -18.35
CA PRO A 15 36.24 -20.50 -18.16
C PRO A 15 35.43 -19.44 -18.87
N ASP A 16 34.58 -19.87 -19.77
CA ASP A 16 33.72 -18.99 -20.53
C ASP A 16 32.61 -18.42 -19.61
N PHE A 17 32.80 -17.22 -19.13
CA PHE A 17 31.91 -16.53 -18.20
C PHE A 17 30.50 -16.28 -18.78
N ARG A 18 30.32 -16.42 -20.10
CA ARG A 18 28.99 -16.30 -20.73
C ARG A 18 28.12 -17.52 -20.49
N THR A 19 28.70 -18.70 -20.32
CA THR A 19 27.96 -19.93 -20.06
C THR A 19 27.76 -20.19 -18.56
N GLN A 20 28.49 -19.50 -17.69
CA GLN A 20 28.36 -19.65 -16.23
C GLN A 20 26.99 -19.19 -15.69
N GLY A 21 26.31 -18.28 -16.36
CA GLY A 21 24.95 -17.88 -15.98
C GLY A 21 23.95 -19.04 -15.98
N LEU A 22 24.10 -19.99 -16.90
CA LEU A 22 23.27 -21.18 -16.98
C LEU A 22 23.61 -22.21 -15.87
N GLN A 23 24.88 -22.32 -15.50
CA GLN A 23 25.31 -23.22 -14.43
C GLN A 23 24.94 -22.72 -13.04
N LEU A 24 24.95 -21.39 -12.83
CA LEU A 24 24.46 -20.79 -11.58
C LEU A 24 22.98 -21.07 -11.35
N GLN A 25 22.15 -21.05 -12.38
CA GLN A 25 20.73 -21.42 -12.27
C GLN A 25 20.54 -22.89 -11.87
N THR A 26 21.46 -23.77 -12.27
CA THR A 26 21.39 -25.21 -11.94
C THR A 26 21.89 -25.47 -10.52
N ILE A 27 22.83 -24.68 -10.03
CA ILE A 27 23.45 -24.84 -8.70
C ILE A 27 22.68 -24.04 -7.62
N ALA A 28 21.99 -22.98 -8.01
CA ALA A 28 21.23 -22.10 -7.11
C ALA A 28 20.24 -22.85 -6.19
N PRO A 29 19.49 -23.88 -6.64
CA PRO A 29 18.63 -24.66 -5.76
C PRO A 29 19.41 -25.47 -4.70
N ALA A 30 20.59 -25.98 -5.06
CA ALA A 30 21.45 -26.75 -4.15
C ALA A 30 22.07 -25.84 -3.06
N LEU A 31 22.21 -24.55 -3.32
CA LEU A 31 22.72 -23.56 -2.37
C LEU A 31 21.57 -22.91 -1.55
N GLY A 32 20.33 -23.40 -1.66
CA GLY A 32 19.18 -22.84 -0.94
C GLY A 32 18.66 -21.53 -1.53
N VAL A 33 19.18 -21.11 -2.68
CA VAL A 33 18.64 -19.98 -3.42
C VAL A 33 17.41 -20.48 -4.17
N ILE A 34 16.23 -20.26 -3.60
CA ILE A 34 14.95 -20.61 -4.22
C ILE A 34 14.85 -19.89 -5.56
N ASN A 35 14.45 -20.63 -6.60
CA ASN A 35 14.15 -20.10 -7.94
C ASN A 35 13.10 -18.99 -7.86
N GLN A 36 13.53 -17.78 -7.56
CA GLN A 36 12.71 -16.61 -7.82
C GLN A 36 12.76 -16.40 -9.34
N LYS A 37 11.57 -16.43 -9.98
CA LYS A 37 11.39 -16.02 -11.36
C LYS A 37 12.23 -14.77 -11.59
N ALA A 38 12.99 -14.75 -12.67
CA ALA A 38 14.01 -13.74 -13.01
C ALA A 38 13.43 -12.33 -13.31
N SER A 39 12.53 -11.85 -12.49
CA SER A 39 12.24 -10.43 -12.36
C SER A 39 13.21 -9.88 -11.31
N PRO A 40 13.84 -8.71 -11.55
CA PRO A 40 14.72 -8.11 -10.56
C PRO A 40 13.92 -7.89 -9.26
N ASP A 41 14.36 -8.54 -8.20
CA ASP A 41 13.73 -8.61 -6.89
C ASP A 41 13.35 -7.22 -6.31
N TYR A 42 14.08 -6.17 -6.70
CA TYR A 42 13.82 -4.79 -6.31
C TYR A 42 12.60 -4.14 -7.02
N LEU A 43 12.11 -4.71 -8.14
CA LEU A 43 10.93 -4.20 -8.83
C LEU A 43 9.63 -4.88 -8.34
N ASP A 44 9.71 -6.12 -7.85
CA ASP A 44 8.58 -6.84 -7.26
C ASP A 44 8.40 -6.56 -5.76
N TYR A 45 9.41 -5.95 -5.13
CA TYR A 45 9.40 -5.66 -3.69
C TYR A 45 8.24 -4.74 -3.28
N ASP A 46 7.83 -3.83 -4.16
CA ASP A 46 6.74 -2.89 -3.87
C ASP A 46 5.34 -3.52 -3.97
N VAL A 47 5.20 -4.68 -4.64
CA VAL A 47 3.88 -5.27 -4.90
C VAL A 47 3.58 -6.47 -4.00
N LYS A 48 4.57 -7.22 -3.56
CA LYS A 48 4.34 -8.49 -2.83
C LYS A 48 5.23 -8.71 -1.60
N GLY A 49 6.17 -7.83 -1.31
CA GLY A 49 7.20 -8.05 -0.28
C GLY A 49 7.06 -7.22 1.00
N ARG A 50 6.19 -6.20 1.04
CA ARG A 50 5.98 -5.43 2.26
C ARG A 50 5.15 -6.23 3.25
N GLY A 51 5.70 -6.46 4.44
CA GLY A 51 4.93 -7.05 5.53
C GLY A 51 3.73 -6.15 5.88
N ILE A 52 2.63 -6.73 6.34
CA ILE A 52 1.40 -6.03 6.74
C ILE A 52 1.69 -4.81 7.61
N PHE A 53 2.62 -4.92 8.55
CA PHE A 53 3.00 -3.81 9.43
C PHE A 53 3.69 -2.66 8.69
N SER A 54 4.58 -2.95 7.72
CA SER A 54 5.25 -1.91 6.94
C SER A 54 4.25 -1.11 6.11
N THR A 55 3.33 -1.80 5.45
CA THR A 55 2.24 -1.18 4.68
C THR A 55 1.31 -0.37 5.58
N MET A 56 0.96 -0.90 6.74
CA MET A 56 0.12 -0.22 7.73
C MET A 56 0.75 1.08 8.21
N PHE A 57 2.04 1.11 8.53
CA PHE A 57 2.74 2.33 8.95
C PHE A 57 2.85 3.36 7.83
N ALA A 58 3.18 2.92 6.61
CA ALA A 58 3.28 3.82 5.45
C ALA A 58 1.92 4.47 5.13
N ASN A 59 0.87 3.68 5.03
CA ASN A 59 -0.49 4.15 4.74
C ASN A 59 -1.02 5.07 5.85
N SER A 60 -0.78 4.71 7.12
CA SER A 60 -1.17 5.51 8.26
C SER A 60 -0.47 6.87 8.28
N GLY A 61 0.85 6.89 8.02
CA GLY A 61 1.62 8.12 7.95
C GLY A 61 1.12 9.04 6.84
N MET A 62 0.90 8.51 5.65
CA MET A 62 0.37 9.28 4.52
C MET A 62 -1.03 9.80 4.78
N ALA A 63 -1.94 8.96 5.28
CA ALA A 63 -3.30 9.34 5.61
C ALA A 63 -3.34 10.42 6.71
N TYR A 64 -2.45 10.32 7.70
CA TYR A 64 -2.30 11.33 8.76
C TYR A 64 -1.87 12.67 8.18
N LEU A 65 -0.85 12.70 7.31
CA LEU A 65 -0.39 13.91 6.65
C LEU A 65 -1.48 14.54 5.78
N LEU A 66 -2.21 13.74 5.02
CA LEU A 66 -3.36 14.21 4.24
C LEU A 66 -4.46 14.79 5.14
N GLY A 67 -4.71 14.13 6.27
CA GLY A 67 -5.68 14.60 7.26
C GLY A 67 -5.30 15.94 7.87
N ILE A 68 -4.03 16.09 8.29
CA ILE A 68 -3.53 17.37 8.83
C ILE A 68 -3.61 18.46 7.78
N SER A 69 -3.22 18.18 6.55
CA SER A 69 -3.22 19.16 5.46
C SER A 69 -4.65 19.63 5.14
N ALA A 70 -5.57 18.70 4.92
CA ALA A 70 -6.97 19.03 4.63
C ALA A 70 -7.66 19.74 5.80
N GLY A 71 -7.49 19.19 7.03
CA GLY A 71 -8.05 19.78 8.24
C GLY A 71 -7.41 21.13 8.57
N GLY A 72 -6.11 21.31 8.30
CA GLY A 72 -5.39 22.56 8.44
C GLY A 72 -5.90 23.64 7.49
N ILE A 73 -6.10 23.32 6.21
CA ILE A 73 -6.68 24.24 5.21
C ILE A 73 -8.09 24.66 5.62
N TYR A 74 -8.91 23.71 6.05
CA TYR A 74 -10.24 24.02 6.57
C TYR A 74 -10.17 24.91 7.81
N GLY A 75 -9.28 24.59 8.78
CA GLY A 75 -9.03 25.35 9.99
C GLY A 75 -8.53 26.77 9.71
N PHE A 76 -7.66 26.93 8.71
CA PHE A 76 -7.18 28.22 8.25
C PHE A 76 -8.37 29.14 7.82
N ARG A 77 -9.23 28.61 6.96
CA ARG A 77 -10.44 29.32 6.51
C ARG A 77 -11.35 29.71 7.68
N GLN A 78 -11.57 28.78 8.61
CA GLN A 78 -12.40 29.02 9.79
C GLN A 78 -11.76 30.05 10.74
N GLY A 79 -10.44 29.99 10.93
CA GLY A 79 -9.71 30.93 11.79
C GLY A 79 -9.76 32.35 11.26
N LEU A 80 -9.72 32.55 9.94
CA LEU A 80 -9.91 33.87 9.33
C LEU A 80 -11.34 34.38 9.49
N ALA A 81 -12.33 33.50 9.27
CA ALA A 81 -13.75 33.87 9.38
C ALA A 81 -14.20 34.17 10.82
N ALA A 82 -13.58 33.49 11.81
CA ALA A 82 -13.94 33.65 13.22
C ALA A 82 -13.40 34.92 13.86
N THR A 83 -12.52 35.67 13.20
CA THR A 83 -11.83 36.82 13.81
C THR A 83 -12.31 38.12 13.16
N PRO A 84 -13.15 38.89 13.84
CA PRO A 84 -13.60 40.19 13.35
C PRO A 84 -12.54 41.30 13.50
N SER A 85 -11.44 41.02 14.21
CA SER A 85 -10.37 41.98 14.50
C SER A 85 -9.39 42.09 13.33
N THR A 86 -9.06 43.31 12.93
CA THR A 86 -8.02 43.64 11.94
C THR A 86 -6.58 43.54 12.49
N ARG A 87 -6.41 43.26 13.78
CA ARG A 87 -5.06 43.14 14.38
C ARG A 87 -4.40 41.83 13.97
N PHE A 88 -3.28 41.92 13.25
CA PHE A 88 -2.55 40.79 12.73
C PHE A 88 -2.25 39.68 13.76
N ARG A 89 -1.78 40.06 14.97
CA ARG A 89 -1.48 39.08 16.03
C ARG A 89 -2.70 38.27 16.45
N VAL A 90 -3.87 38.89 16.51
CA VAL A 90 -5.13 38.22 16.88
C VAL A 90 -5.57 37.26 15.79
N GLN A 91 -5.46 37.67 14.53
CA GLN A 91 -5.77 36.81 13.37
C GLN A 91 -4.86 35.59 13.33
N VAL A 92 -3.53 35.77 13.45
CA VAL A 92 -2.57 34.66 13.46
C VAL A 92 -2.87 33.67 14.58
N ASN A 93 -3.13 34.15 15.81
CA ASN A 93 -3.46 33.28 16.92
C ASN A 93 -4.76 32.49 16.68
N SER A 94 -5.78 33.12 16.13
CA SER A 94 -7.04 32.45 15.76
C SER A 94 -6.81 31.38 14.71
N VAL A 95 -6.10 31.71 13.64
CA VAL A 95 -5.79 30.77 12.56
C VAL A 95 -5.00 29.57 13.05
N LEU A 96 -3.93 29.80 13.82
CA LEU A 96 -3.11 28.71 14.37
C LEU A 96 -3.93 27.77 15.27
N ASN A 97 -4.79 28.33 16.11
CA ASN A 97 -5.67 27.55 16.99
C ASN A 97 -6.66 26.69 16.19
N HIS A 98 -7.29 27.28 15.18
CA HIS A 98 -8.22 26.55 14.32
C HIS A 98 -7.51 25.51 13.47
N CYS A 99 -6.37 25.84 12.85
CA CYS A 99 -5.56 24.88 12.09
C CYS A 99 -5.11 23.70 12.96
N GLY A 100 -4.60 23.97 14.17
CA GLY A 100 -4.19 22.92 15.10
C GLY A 100 -5.37 22.02 15.50
N ARG A 101 -6.51 22.61 15.82
CA ARG A 101 -7.70 21.87 16.23
C ARG A 101 -8.30 21.01 15.13
N TYR A 102 -8.50 21.57 13.94
CA TYR A 102 -9.10 20.83 12.81
C TYR A 102 -8.10 19.89 12.16
N GLY A 103 -6.84 20.33 12.01
CA GLY A 103 -5.78 19.49 11.44
C GLY A 103 -5.53 18.25 12.26
N SER A 104 -5.33 18.38 13.58
CA SER A 104 -5.09 17.23 14.45
C SER A 104 -6.27 16.26 14.48
N ARG A 105 -7.52 16.77 14.52
CA ARG A 105 -8.70 15.90 14.48
C ARG A 105 -8.80 15.10 13.19
N ALA A 106 -8.63 15.76 12.05
CA ALA A 106 -8.68 15.09 10.75
C ALA A 106 -7.51 14.11 10.57
N GLY A 107 -6.29 14.51 10.96
CA GLY A 107 -5.12 13.65 10.91
C GLY A 107 -5.28 12.39 11.76
N ASN A 108 -5.69 12.55 13.00
CA ASN A 108 -5.91 11.41 13.91
C ASN A 108 -7.00 10.48 13.38
N ALA A 109 -8.11 11.02 12.89
CA ALA A 109 -9.20 10.20 12.36
C ALA A 109 -8.76 9.40 11.13
N LEU A 110 -8.12 10.05 10.14
CA LEU A 110 -7.63 9.38 8.94
C LEU A 110 -6.48 8.41 9.22
N GLY A 111 -5.56 8.78 10.13
CA GLY A 111 -4.46 7.90 10.53
C GLY A 111 -4.95 6.61 11.18
N VAL A 112 -5.86 6.70 12.15
CA VAL A 112 -6.45 5.51 12.81
C VAL A 112 -7.25 4.68 11.81
N PHE A 113 -8.03 5.33 10.95
CA PHE A 113 -8.78 4.61 9.91
C PHE A 113 -7.85 3.84 8.95
N ALA A 114 -6.75 4.48 8.52
CA ALA A 114 -5.78 3.83 7.63
C ALA A 114 -5.05 2.65 8.30
N VAL A 115 -4.76 2.74 9.61
CA VAL A 115 -4.22 1.60 10.38
C VAL A 115 -5.19 0.43 10.35
N LEU A 116 -6.46 0.68 10.71
CA LEU A 116 -7.48 -0.37 10.74
C LEU A 116 -7.73 -0.97 9.37
N TYR A 117 -7.82 -0.11 8.34
CA TYR A 117 -8.01 -0.53 6.96
C TYR A 117 -6.88 -1.45 6.49
N SER A 118 -5.62 -0.98 6.59
CA SER A 118 -4.46 -1.77 6.15
C SER A 118 -4.29 -3.07 6.95
N PHE A 119 -4.66 -3.07 8.23
CA PHE A 119 -4.65 -4.28 9.04
C PHE A 119 -5.67 -5.31 8.54
N TYR A 120 -6.93 -4.91 8.38
CA TYR A 120 -7.98 -5.84 7.94
C TYR A 120 -7.81 -6.27 6.48
N GLU A 121 -7.37 -5.38 5.60
CA GLU A 121 -7.03 -5.71 4.22
C GLU A 121 -5.89 -6.72 4.18
N GLY A 122 -4.79 -6.47 4.90
CA GLY A 122 -3.65 -7.38 4.93
C GLY A 122 -3.95 -8.73 5.60
N VAL A 123 -4.86 -8.77 6.57
CA VAL A 123 -5.38 -10.03 7.12
C VAL A 123 -6.20 -10.76 6.08
N SER A 124 -7.09 -10.05 5.37
CA SER A 124 -7.90 -10.65 4.29
C SER A 124 -7.02 -11.23 3.19
N ASP A 125 -6.04 -10.47 2.72
CA ASP A 125 -5.10 -10.92 1.67
C ASP A 125 -4.32 -12.19 2.08
N ARG A 126 -4.07 -12.36 3.38
CA ARG A 126 -3.36 -13.54 3.88
C ARG A 126 -4.23 -14.82 3.85
N TYR A 127 -5.53 -14.67 3.99
CA TYR A 127 -6.48 -15.79 3.97
C TYR A 127 -7.02 -16.09 2.58
N GLU A 128 -6.73 -15.23 1.59
CA GLU A 128 -7.13 -15.37 0.18
C GLU A 128 -8.59 -15.83 0.00
N PRO A 129 -9.57 -15.12 0.60
CA PRO A 129 -10.97 -15.52 0.60
C PRO A 129 -11.55 -15.66 -0.82
N GLU A 130 -11.00 -14.94 -1.78
CA GLU A 130 -11.34 -15.05 -3.21
C GLU A 130 -11.00 -16.42 -3.79
N GLU A 131 -9.93 -17.05 -3.33
CA GLU A 131 -9.53 -18.39 -3.76
C GLU A 131 -10.42 -19.45 -3.11
N LEU A 132 -10.72 -19.30 -1.81
CA LEU A 132 -11.66 -20.16 -1.10
C LEU A 132 -13.05 -20.16 -1.71
N LEU A 133 -13.50 -19.02 -2.25
CA LEU A 133 -14.80 -18.89 -2.93
C LEU A 133 -14.75 -19.28 -4.40
N GLY A 134 -13.57 -19.64 -4.95
CA GLY A 134 -13.39 -20.01 -6.36
C GLY A 134 -13.61 -18.86 -7.34
N LEU A 135 -13.66 -17.61 -6.84
CA LEU A 135 -13.95 -16.42 -7.65
C LEU A 135 -12.78 -16.00 -8.53
N THR A 136 -11.56 -16.29 -8.11
CA THR A 136 -10.32 -15.94 -8.84
C THR A 136 -10.31 -16.53 -10.24
N ARG A 137 -10.86 -17.73 -10.40
CA ARG A 137 -10.91 -18.43 -11.69
C ARG A 137 -12.03 -17.95 -12.61
N GLN A 138 -13.21 -17.61 -12.04
CA GLN A 138 -14.39 -17.22 -12.82
C GLN A 138 -14.44 -15.71 -13.05
N TYR A 139 -14.09 -14.91 -12.06
CA TYR A 139 -14.21 -13.46 -12.08
C TYR A 139 -13.02 -12.78 -11.44
N PRO A 140 -11.84 -12.74 -12.08
CA PRO A 140 -10.60 -12.20 -11.50
C PRO A 140 -10.72 -10.70 -11.12
N SER A 141 -11.57 -9.95 -11.82
CA SER A 141 -11.82 -8.55 -11.49
C SER A 141 -12.64 -8.36 -10.20
N LEU A 142 -13.49 -9.32 -9.86
CA LEU A 142 -14.25 -9.29 -8.60
C LEU A 142 -13.41 -9.83 -7.45
N ALA A 143 -12.53 -10.80 -7.70
CA ALA A 143 -11.63 -11.34 -6.70
C ALA A 143 -10.76 -10.22 -6.08
N ALA A 144 -10.13 -9.39 -6.91
CA ALA A 144 -9.31 -8.26 -6.45
C ALA A 144 -10.08 -7.20 -5.62
N PHE A 145 -11.40 -7.26 -5.60
CA PHE A 145 -12.25 -6.32 -4.90
C PHE A 145 -12.64 -6.78 -3.48
N ILE A 146 -12.51 -8.06 -3.19
CA ILE A 146 -13.01 -8.65 -1.93
C ILE A 146 -12.20 -8.12 -0.74
N SER A 147 -10.88 -8.20 -0.79
CA SER A 147 -10.01 -7.77 0.32
C SER A 147 -10.16 -6.28 0.64
N PRO A 148 -10.17 -5.35 -0.33
CA PRO A 148 -10.42 -3.93 -0.05
C PRO A 148 -11.81 -3.66 0.55
N VAL A 149 -12.86 -4.35 0.07
CA VAL A 149 -14.21 -4.21 0.64
C VAL A 149 -14.27 -4.70 2.06
N PHE A 150 -13.69 -5.88 2.32
CA PHE A 150 -13.61 -6.42 3.67
C PHE A 150 -12.85 -5.46 4.60
N GLY A 151 -11.66 -4.98 4.17
CA GLY A 151 -10.85 -4.04 4.91
C GLY A 151 -11.62 -2.76 5.27
N ALA A 152 -12.28 -2.14 4.29
CA ALA A 152 -13.05 -0.91 4.51
C ALA A 152 -14.28 -1.12 5.40
N THR A 153 -14.99 -2.23 5.22
CA THR A 153 -16.16 -2.57 6.03
C THR A 153 -15.77 -2.76 7.49
N MET A 154 -14.76 -3.58 7.75
CA MET A 154 -14.31 -3.89 9.10
C MET A 154 -13.65 -2.67 9.77
N ALA A 155 -12.85 -1.90 9.04
CA ALA A 155 -12.24 -0.67 9.57
C ALA A 155 -13.30 0.34 10.00
N SER A 156 -14.29 0.60 9.15
CA SER A 156 -15.38 1.54 9.44
C SER A 156 -16.23 1.06 10.59
N ALA A 157 -16.60 -0.22 10.62
CA ALA A 157 -17.37 -0.81 11.71
C ALA A 157 -16.63 -0.74 13.05
N THR A 158 -15.34 -1.07 13.06
CA THR A 158 -14.50 -1.03 14.26
C THR A 158 -14.30 0.40 14.76
N TYR A 159 -14.04 1.36 13.85
CA TYR A 159 -13.86 2.76 14.20
C TYR A 159 -15.10 3.33 14.90
N TYR A 160 -16.30 2.97 14.44
CA TYR A 160 -17.56 3.45 15.00
C TYR A 160 -18.18 2.49 16.02
N ALA A 161 -17.54 1.38 16.35
CA ALA A 161 -18.04 0.43 17.35
C ALA A 161 -18.39 1.07 18.72
N PRO A 162 -17.59 2.02 19.25
CA PRO A 162 -17.93 2.71 20.50
C PRO A 162 -19.23 3.53 20.45
N SER A 163 -19.68 3.91 19.25
CA SER A 163 -20.93 4.68 19.06
C SER A 163 -22.18 3.81 19.02
N GLY A 164 -22.03 2.49 19.14
CA GLY A 164 -23.11 1.52 19.16
C GLY A 164 -23.26 0.71 17.88
N ILE A 165 -23.86 -0.48 18.02
CA ILE A 165 -23.93 -1.49 16.94
C ILE A 165 -24.64 -1.00 15.67
N ARG A 166 -25.66 -0.18 15.81
CA ARG A 166 -26.40 0.36 14.65
C ARG A 166 -25.55 1.32 13.84
N VAL A 167 -24.79 2.19 14.53
CA VAL A 167 -23.88 3.15 13.89
C VAL A 167 -22.71 2.41 13.23
N ALA A 168 -22.15 1.42 13.92
CA ALA A 168 -21.08 0.57 13.38
C ALA A 168 -21.51 -0.17 12.11
N ALA A 169 -22.72 -0.74 12.09
CA ALA A 169 -23.25 -1.43 10.91
C ALA A 169 -23.45 -0.47 9.72
N LEU A 170 -24.01 0.71 9.96
CA LEU A 170 -24.16 1.74 8.92
C LEU A 170 -22.79 2.23 8.40
N ALA A 171 -21.84 2.45 9.32
CA ALA A 171 -20.49 2.87 8.94
C ALA A 171 -19.80 1.77 8.11
N GLY A 172 -19.93 0.50 8.47
CA GLY A 172 -19.43 -0.63 7.70
C GLY A 172 -20.01 -0.67 6.28
N GLY A 173 -21.32 -0.49 6.15
CA GLY A 173 -22.00 -0.40 4.86
C GLY A 173 -21.51 0.77 4.00
N LEU A 174 -21.29 1.94 4.61
CA LEU A 174 -20.72 3.11 3.92
C LEU A 174 -19.26 2.87 3.52
N GLY A 175 -18.48 2.19 4.34
CA GLY A 175 -17.12 1.78 4.01
C GLY A 175 -17.08 0.87 2.77
N ALA A 176 -17.92 -0.16 2.74
CA ALA A 176 -18.07 -1.02 1.56
C ALA A 176 -18.49 -0.24 0.31
N ALA A 177 -19.47 0.65 0.45
CA ALA A 177 -19.97 1.48 -0.64
C ALA A 177 -18.87 2.42 -1.20
N SER A 178 -18.04 3.00 -0.32
CA SER A 178 -16.95 3.88 -0.74
C SER A 178 -15.93 3.16 -1.64
N VAL A 179 -15.57 1.92 -1.29
CA VAL A 179 -14.67 1.09 -2.11
C VAL A 179 -15.35 0.71 -3.43
N ALA A 180 -16.66 0.37 -3.39
CA ALA A 180 -17.41 0.06 -4.61
C ALA A 180 -17.46 1.24 -5.59
N VAL A 181 -17.68 2.46 -5.10
CA VAL A 181 -17.68 3.69 -5.91
C VAL A 181 -16.28 3.95 -6.46
N THR A 182 -15.24 3.81 -5.65
CA THR A 182 -13.85 4.00 -6.09
C THR A 182 -13.48 2.99 -7.18
N TYR A 183 -13.81 1.72 -6.98
CA TYR A 183 -13.58 0.66 -7.98
C TYR A 183 -14.34 0.92 -9.28
N GLY A 184 -15.62 1.31 -9.18
CA GLY A 184 -16.43 1.67 -10.34
C GLY A 184 -15.83 2.86 -11.10
N GLY A 185 -15.32 3.86 -10.38
CA GLY A 185 -14.62 5.02 -10.94
C GLY A 185 -13.34 4.63 -11.69
N TYR A 186 -12.48 3.80 -11.11
CA TYR A 186 -11.28 3.29 -11.78
C TYR A 186 -11.62 2.49 -13.04
N LYS A 187 -12.65 1.65 -12.97
CA LYS A 187 -13.11 0.87 -14.12
C LYS A 187 -13.63 1.76 -15.25
N MET A 188 -14.36 2.84 -14.93
CA MET A 188 -14.83 3.81 -15.92
C MET A 188 -13.69 4.59 -16.57
N LEU A 189 -12.63 4.88 -15.81
CA LEU A 189 -11.44 5.58 -16.31
C LEU A 189 -10.47 4.65 -17.06
N GLY A 190 -10.74 3.34 -17.12
CA GLY A 190 -9.86 2.36 -17.76
C GLY A 190 -8.53 2.14 -17.01
N ILE A 191 -8.45 2.56 -15.74
CA ILE A 191 -7.26 2.39 -14.90
C ILE A 191 -7.34 1.02 -14.22
N PRO A 192 -6.34 0.15 -14.36
CA PRO A 192 -6.37 -1.16 -13.71
C PRO A 192 -6.31 -0.99 -12.19
N TYR A 193 -7.37 -1.37 -11.51
CA TYR A 193 -7.43 -1.44 -10.06
C TYR A 193 -6.40 -2.48 -9.56
N GLY A 194 -5.60 -2.15 -8.59
CA GLY A 194 -4.59 -3.05 -8.03
C GLY A 194 -3.13 -2.68 -8.36
N LYS A 195 -2.89 -1.82 -9.37
CA LYS A 195 -1.53 -1.30 -9.62
C LYS A 195 -1.20 -0.04 -8.83
N LEU A 196 -2.21 0.71 -8.42
CA LEU A 196 -2.05 1.98 -7.71
C LEU A 196 -2.40 1.89 -6.21
N GLY A 197 -2.95 0.78 -5.74
CA GLY A 197 -3.48 0.67 -4.38
C GLY A 197 -4.59 1.70 -4.11
N PHE A 198 -5.26 1.60 -2.96
CA PHE A 198 -6.31 2.56 -2.57
C PHE A 198 -5.77 3.97 -2.31
N LEU A 199 -4.46 4.11 -2.02
CA LEU A 199 -3.82 5.35 -1.59
C LEU A 199 -2.53 5.71 -2.37
N PHE A 200 -2.35 5.30 -3.62
CA PHE A 200 -1.17 5.63 -4.42
C PHE A 200 0.18 5.05 -3.89
N LEU A 201 0.13 4.00 -3.07
CA LEU A 201 1.34 3.39 -2.51
C LEU A 201 1.45 1.93 -2.87
#